data_474f16623cbab838f93540d81f3243ed
#
_entry.id   474f16623cbab838f93540d81f3243ed
#
_cell.length_a   1.000
_cell.length_b   1.000
_cell.length_c   1.000
_cell.angle_alpha   90.00
_cell.angle_beta   90.00
_cell.angle_gamma   90.00
#
_symmetry.space_group_name_H-M   'P 1'
#
loop_
_entity.id
_entity.type
_entity.pdbx_description
1 polymer ?
#
loop_
_entity_poly.entity_id
_entity_poly.type
_entity_poly.pdbx_seq_one_letter_code
_entity_poly.pdbx_strand_id
1 'polypeptide(L)'
;MLFLVARLLERYLFKVDESIKFQVPQISVNKIPEEKTKLLRVDGFNPKNNNSLITNYYQLGLGSMHKYMLLEVGCQIMEEPVFDTLRTKEQLGYSVFSMLRNTHGIIGLSITVNTQVN
;
A
#
# COMPACT_ATOMS: atom_id res chain seq x y z
N MET A 1 16.49 45.50 11.65
CA MET A 1 16.65 44.54 12.76
C MET A 1 16.19 43.12 12.37
N LEU A 2 15.06 42.96 11.76
CA LEU A 2 14.57 41.62 11.33
C LEU A 2 15.49 40.91 10.32
N PHE A 3 16.03 41.64 9.35
CA PHE A 3 16.97 41.09 8.34
C PHE A 3 18.30 40.60 8.92
N LEU A 4 18.77 41.20 10.01
CA LEU A 4 19.99 40.77 10.68
C LEU A 4 19.80 39.45 11.42
N VAL A 5 18.65 39.30 12.06
CA VAL A 5 18.25 38.07 12.78
C VAL A 5 18.04 36.90 11.81
N ALA A 6 17.39 37.14 10.66
CA ALA A 6 17.24 36.15 9.63
C ALA A 6 18.58 35.66 9.07
N ARG A 7 19.54 36.56 8.76
CA ARG A 7 20.89 36.19 8.32
C ARG A 7 21.70 35.44 9.39
N LEU A 8 21.54 35.79 10.66
CA LEU A 8 22.19 35.08 11.75
C LEU A 8 21.60 33.67 11.90
N LEU A 9 20.28 33.51 11.78
CA LEU A 9 19.60 32.20 11.83
C LEU A 9 20.04 31.33 10.62
N GLU A 10 20.09 31.86 9.42
CA GLU A 10 20.65 31.14 8.27
C GLU A 10 22.10 30.70 8.52
N ARG A 11 22.94 31.58 9.07
CA ARG A 11 24.36 31.29 9.26
C ARG A 11 24.66 30.30 10.37
N TYR A 12 23.82 30.21 11.40
CA TYR A 12 24.03 29.33 12.56
C TYR A 12 23.17 28.08 12.57
N LEU A 13 21.94 28.12 12.02
CA LEU A 13 21.03 26.97 11.98
C LEU A 13 21.18 26.16 10.69
N PHE A 14 21.55 26.78 9.58
CA PHE A 14 21.68 26.13 8.29
C PHE A 14 23.15 26.03 7.80
N LYS A 15 24.14 26.02 8.71
CA LYS A 15 25.41 25.41 8.39
C LYS A 15 25.21 23.88 8.23
N VAL A 16 24.48 23.51 7.23
CA VAL A 16 24.54 22.15 6.69
C VAL A 16 25.92 22.04 6.06
N ASP A 17 26.79 21.28 6.70
CA ASP A 17 28.10 20.97 6.15
C ASP A 17 27.84 20.33 4.76
N GLU A 18 28.26 21.00 3.70
CA GLU A 18 28.10 20.49 2.31
C GLU A 18 28.81 19.15 2.11
N SER A 19 29.60 18.71 3.08
CA SER A 19 30.22 17.38 3.11
C SER A 19 29.20 16.26 3.46
N ILE A 20 28.08 16.59 4.09
CA ILE A 20 27.01 15.61 4.36
C ILE A 20 26.20 15.42 3.08
N LYS A 21 26.68 14.58 2.20
CA LYS A 21 25.85 14.02 1.12
C LYS A 21 24.76 13.20 1.78
N PHE A 22 23.58 13.78 1.95
CA PHE A 22 22.39 13.02 2.31
C PHE A 22 22.17 11.97 1.21
N GLN A 23 22.61 10.75 1.48
CA GLN A 23 22.22 9.61 0.66
C GLN A 23 20.75 9.35 0.95
N VAL A 24 19.89 9.94 0.13
CA VAL A 24 18.47 9.57 0.14
C VAL A 24 18.40 8.09 -0.22
N PRO A 25 17.92 7.23 0.67
CA PRO A 25 17.81 5.80 0.35
C PRO A 25 16.94 5.66 -0.89
N GLN A 26 17.48 5.00 -1.92
CA GLN A 26 16.72 4.70 -3.12
C GLN A 26 15.75 3.56 -2.79
N ILE A 27 14.49 3.91 -2.65
CA ILE A 27 13.42 2.93 -2.45
C ILE A 27 13.03 2.41 -3.83
N SER A 28 13.17 1.10 -4.02
CA SER A 28 12.74 0.42 -5.23
C SER A 28 11.56 -0.50 -4.92
N VAL A 29 10.59 -0.55 -5.83
CA VAL A 29 9.45 -1.46 -5.76
C VAL A 29 9.54 -2.44 -6.91
N ASN A 30 9.42 -3.73 -6.61
CA ASN A 30 9.46 -4.76 -7.64
C ASN A 30 8.22 -4.67 -8.54
N LYS A 31 8.44 -4.61 -9.85
CA LYS A 31 7.36 -4.73 -10.82
C LYS A 31 6.89 -6.18 -10.89
N ILE A 32 5.59 -6.39 -10.72
CA ILE A 32 4.98 -7.71 -10.93
C ILE A 32 4.79 -7.90 -12.44
N PRO A 33 5.28 -9.00 -13.04
CA PRO A 33 5.07 -9.28 -14.46
C PRO A 33 3.59 -9.42 -14.79
N GLU A 34 3.16 -8.84 -15.90
CA GLU A 34 1.75 -8.82 -16.32
C GLU A 34 1.22 -10.22 -16.68
N GLU A 35 2.10 -11.12 -17.15
CA GLU A 35 1.72 -12.45 -17.63
C GLU A 35 1.85 -13.56 -16.58
N LYS A 36 2.32 -13.25 -15.39
CA LYS A 36 2.60 -14.29 -14.37
C LYS A 36 1.94 -13.94 -13.03
N THR A 37 1.10 -14.84 -12.57
CA THR A 37 0.62 -14.81 -11.19
C THR A 37 1.73 -15.31 -10.26
N LYS A 38 2.07 -14.52 -9.25
CA LYS A 38 3.04 -14.89 -8.23
C LYS A 38 2.29 -15.24 -6.95
N LEU A 39 2.34 -16.51 -6.56
CA LEU A 39 1.79 -16.98 -5.30
C LEU A 39 2.87 -16.88 -4.22
N LEU A 40 2.55 -16.19 -3.13
CA LEU A 40 3.39 -16.11 -1.94
C LEU A 40 2.61 -16.67 -0.76
N ARG A 41 3.13 -17.71 -0.13
CA ARG A 41 2.60 -18.29 1.09
C ARG A 41 3.52 -17.96 2.26
N VAL A 42 2.95 -17.47 3.34
CA VAL A 42 3.66 -17.15 4.58
C VAL A 42 2.88 -17.80 5.72
N ASP A 43 3.58 -18.56 6.54
CA ASP A 43 2.96 -19.17 7.72
C ASP A 43 2.80 -18.14 8.83
N GLY A 44 1.69 -18.25 9.58
CA GLY A 44 1.41 -17.36 10.69
C GLY A 44 2.43 -17.52 11.83
N PHE A 45 2.82 -16.42 12.45
CA PHE A 45 3.76 -16.42 13.57
C PHE A 45 3.21 -17.13 14.81
N ASN A 46 1.90 -17.10 15.02
CA ASN A 46 1.26 -17.74 16.18
C ASN A 46 0.61 -19.07 15.77
N PRO A 47 1.16 -20.23 16.19
CA PRO A 47 0.62 -21.55 15.83
C PRO A 47 -0.77 -21.86 16.42
N LYS A 48 -1.23 -21.07 17.40
CA LYS A 48 -2.57 -21.20 17.99
C LYS A 48 -3.62 -20.40 17.24
N ASN A 49 -3.22 -19.61 16.25
CA ASN A 49 -4.14 -18.80 15.45
C ASN A 49 -4.56 -19.58 14.21
N ASN A 50 -5.83 -19.98 14.18
CA ASN A 50 -6.42 -20.71 13.06
C ASN A 50 -6.92 -19.79 11.93
N ASN A 51 -6.72 -18.49 12.04
CA ASN A 51 -7.12 -17.55 11.00
C ASN A 51 -6.19 -17.64 9.80
N SER A 52 -6.78 -17.68 8.62
CA SER A 52 -6.08 -17.60 7.34
C SER A 52 -6.47 -16.33 6.61
N LEU A 53 -5.49 -15.68 5.99
CA LEU A 53 -5.68 -14.46 5.22
C LEU A 53 -5.24 -14.72 3.78
N ILE A 54 -6.11 -14.43 2.83
CA ILE A 54 -5.81 -14.48 1.40
C ILE A 54 -5.95 -13.06 0.85
N THR A 55 -4.91 -12.56 0.21
CA THR A 55 -4.91 -11.26 -0.45
C THR A 55 -4.55 -11.41 -1.91
N ASN A 56 -5.45 -11.03 -2.79
CA ASN A 56 -5.16 -10.84 -4.21
C ASN A 56 -4.76 -9.39 -4.43
N TYR A 57 -3.56 -9.19 -4.96
CA TYR A 57 -3.01 -7.87 -5.22
C TYR A 57 -2.75 -7.65 -6.72
N TYR A 58 -3.30 -6.58 -7.25
CA TYR A 58 -3.17 -6.18 -8.65
C TYR A 58 -2.37 -4.87 -8.71
N GLN A 59 -1.14 -4.94 -9.19
CA GLN A 59 -0.26 -3.79 -9.33
C GLN A 59 -0.57 -3.03 -10.62
N LEU A 60 -0.90 -1.74 -10.52
CA LEU A 60 -1.26 -0.88 -11.67
C LEU A 60 -0.11 0.02 -12.13
N GLY A 61 1.01 0.01 -11.40
CA GLY A 61 2.21 0.79 -11.73
C GLY A 61 2.21 2.18 -11.09
N LEU A 62 2.95 3.10 -11.70
CA LEU A 62 3.11 4.46 -11.16
C LEU A 62 1.77 5.18 -11.03
N GLY A 63 1.55 5.71 -9.83
CA GLY A 63 0.38 6.50 -9.49
C GLY A 63 0.40 7.87 -10.16
N SER A 64 -0.77 8.29 -10.61
CA SER A 64 -1.08 9.68 -10.93
C SER A 64 -2.38 10.04 -10.24
N MET A 65 -2.64 11.33 -10.05
CA MET A 65 -3.88 11.77 -9.39
C MET A 65 -5.11 11.19 -10.10
N HIS A 66 -5.11 11.19 -11.43
CA HIS A 66 -6.21 10.65 -12.23
C HIS A 66 -6.41 9.14 -12.00
N LYS A 67 -5.34 8.35 -12.04
CA LYS A 67 -5.41 6.91 -11.77
C LYS A 67 -5.86 6.60 -10.35
N TYR A 68 -5.39 7.41 -9.39
CA TYR A 68 -5.77 7.27 -8.00
C TYR A 68 -7.27 7.45 -7.81
N MET A 69 -7.83 8.54 -8.37
CA MET A 69 -9.26 8.83 -8.32
C MET A 69 -10.10 7.74 -8.99
N LEU A 70 -9.68 7.27 -10.18
CA LEU A 70 -10.38 6.18 -10.87
C LEU A 70 -10.39 4.89 -10.06
N LEU A 71 -9.25 4.57 -9.43
CA LEU A 71 -9.14 3.36 -8.62
C LEU A 71 -9.97 3.45 -7.35
N GLU A 72 -10.02 4.63 -6.73
CA GLU A 72 -10.84 4.88 -5.53
C GLU A 72 -12.33 4.71 -5.84
N VAL A 73 -12.81 5.31 -6.93
CA VAL A 73 -14.18 5.13 -7.40
C VAL A 73 -14.46 3.66 -7.74
N GLY A 74 -13.51 2.99 -8.40
CA GLY A 74 -13.60 1.56 -8.70
C GLY A 74 -13.72 0.70 -7.43
N CYS A 75 -12.93 1.00 -6.39
CA CYS A 75 -13.03 0.32 -5.11
C CYS A 75 -14.40 0.49 -4.47
N GLN A 76 -14.96 1.70 -4.47
CA GLN A 76 -16.28 1.97 -3.92
C GLN A 76 -17.39 1.23 -4.67
N ILE A 77 -17.33 1.18 -6.00
CA ILE A 77 -18.31 0.43 -6.81
C ILE A 77 -18.20 -1.08 -6.56
N MET A 78 -16.99 -1.60 -6.37
CA MET A 78 -16.75 -3.03 -6.16
C MET A 78 -16.99 -3.50 -4.73
N GLU A 79 -17.03 -2.61 -3.76
CA GLU A 79 -17.11 -2.97 -2.33
C GLU A 79 -18.31 -3.88 -2.04
N GLU A 80 -19.50 -3.46 -2.43
CA GLU A 80 -20.74 -4.21 -2.19
C GLU A 80 -20.80 -5.53 -2.99
N PRO A 81 -20.56 -5.57 -4.32
CA PRO A 81 -20.54 -6.82 -5.08
C PRO A 81 -19.49 -7.82 -4.61
N VAL A 82 -18.31 -7.37 -4.25
CA VAL A 82 -17.23 -8.24 -3.73
C VAL A 82 -17.63 -8.83 -2.40
N PHE A 83 -18.18 -8.02 -1.50
CA PHE A 83 -18.66 -8.48 -0.21
C PHE A 83 -19.82 -9.49 -0.35
N ASP A 84 -20.83 -9.16 -1.15
CA ASP A 84 -21.98 -10.04 -1.38
C ASP A 84 -21.55 -11.39 -2.00
N THR A 85 -20.68 -11.35 -2.99
CA THR A 85 -20.23 -12.58 -3.65
C THR A 85 -19.36 -13.43 -2.73
N LEU A 86 -18.30 -12.88 -2.18
CA LEU A 86 -17.29 -13.67 -1.46
C LEU A 86 -17.72 -14.04 -0.04
N ARG A 87 -18.47 -13.17 0.64
CA ARG A 87 -18.93 -13.43 2.00
C ARG A 87 -20.30 -14.08 2.05
N THR A 88 -21.28 -13.54 1.31
CA THR A 88 -22.68 -13.96 1.44
C THR A 88 -22.97 -15.20 0.62
N LYS A 89 -22.58 -15.22 -0.66
CA LYS A 89 -22.87 -16.34 -1.57
C LYS A 89 -21.88 -17.49 -1.42
N GLU A 90 -20.58 -17.17 -1.45
CA GLU A 90 -19.53 -18.21 -1.42
C GLU A 90 -19.04 -18.55 -0.02
N GLN A 91 -19.36 -17.73 0.97
CA GLN A 91 -19.03 -17.94 2.40
C GLN A 91 -17.54 -18.23 2.64
N LEU A 92 -16.65 -17.58 1.88
CA LEU A 92 -15.20 -17.83 1.93
C LEU A 92 -14.55 -17.31 3.21
N GLY A 93 -15.16 -16.36 3.89
CA GLY A 93 -14.63 -15.82 5.13
C GLY A 93 -15.58 -14.85 5.82
N TYR A 94 -15.25 -14.52 7.06
CA TYR A 94 -16.05 -13.61 7.87
C TYR A 94 -15.78 -12.13 7.59
N SER A 95 -14.63 -11.81 7.04
CA SER A 95 -14.23 -10.44 6.68
C SER A 95 -13.70 -10.41 5.26
N VAL A 96 -14.34 -9.62 4.41
CA VAL A 96 -13.97 -9.41 3.02
C VAL A 96 -13.91 -7.92 2.78
N PHE A 97 -12.83 -7.43 2.22
CA PHE A 97 -12.67 -6.02 1.89
C PHE A 97 -11.77 -5.81 0.69
N SER A 98 -12.07 -4.78 -0.07
CA SER A 98 -11.24 -4.26 -1.15
C SER A 98 -10.64 -2.92 -0.73
N MET A 99 -9.38 -2.67 -1.10
CA MET A 99 -8.74 -1.40 -0.81
C MET A 99 -7.72 -1.02 -1.86
N LEU A 100 -7.58 0.28 -2.07
CA LEU A 100 -6.47 0.85 -2.80
C LEU A 100 -5.19 0.78 -1.94
N ARG A 101 -4.09 0.31 -2.52
CA ARG A 101 -2.76 0.34 -1.92
C ARG A 101 -1.86 1.30 -2.67
N ASN A 102 -1.15 2.11 -1.92
CA ASN A 102 -0.07 2.94 -2.43
C ASN A 102 1.22 2.57 -1.70
N THR A 103 2.19 2.07 -2.45
CA THR A 103 3.49 1.67 -1.93
C THR A 103 4.56 2.45 -2.67
N HIS A 104 5.08 3.49 -2.03
CA HIS A 104 6.12 4.37 -2.59
C HIS A 104 5.79 4.88 -4.01
N GLY A 105 4.57 5.35 -4.22
CA GLY A 105 4.11 5.87 -5.49
C GLY A 105 3.64 4.83 -6.51
N ILE A 106 3.76 3.55 -6.20
CA ILE A 106 3.14 2.46 -6.98
C ILE A 106 1.76 2.17 -6.41
N ILE A 107 0.75 2.31 -7.24
CA ILE A 107 -0.64 2.06 -6.86
C ILE A 107 -1.10 0.67 -7.29
N GLY A 108 -2.02 0.12 -6.56
CA GLY A 108 -2.63 -1.16 -6.83
C GLY A 108 -3.93 -1.37 -6.09
N LEU A 109 -4.66 -2.37 -6.50
CA LEU A 109 -5.88 -2.86 -5.85
C LEU A 109 -5.57 -4.13 -5.07
N SER A 110 -6.06 -4.24 -3.85
CA SER A 110 -6.02 -5.46 -3.07
C SER A 110 -7.42 -5.88 -2.65
N ILE A 111 -7.72 -7.16 -2.83
CA ILE A 111 -8.94 -7.80 -2.33
C ILE A 111 -8.49 -8.81 -1.28
N THR A 112 -8.99 -8.68 -0.06
CA THR A 112 -8.57 -9.50 1.06
C THR A 112 -9.76 -10.23 1.66
N VAL A 113 -9.59 -11.52 1.88
CA VAL A 113 -10.53 -12.40 2.57
C VAL A 113 -9.86 -12.94 3.82
N ASN A 114 -10.51 -12.77 4.96
CA ASN A 114 -10.07 -13.32 6.23
C ASN A 114 -11.04 -14.45 6.62
N THR A 115 -10.52 -15.65 6.71
CA THR A 115 -11.28 -16.85 7.04
C THR A 115 -10.75 -17.50 8.30
N GLN A 116 -11.64 -18.11 9.05
CA GLN A 116 -11.28 -18.96 10.18
C GLN A 116 -11.46 -20.41 9.73
N VAL A 117 -10.35 -21.13 9.68
CA VAL A 117 -10.40 -22.56 9.39
C VAL A 117 -10.77 -23.28 10.68
N ASN A 118 -11.95 -23.88 10.70
CA ASN A 118 -12.37 -24.77 11.79
C ASN A 118 -11.68 -26.11 11.66
#